data_d0c5b6ecb39eb5a1407ccf59aabbc761
#
_entry.id   d0c5b6ecb39eb5a1407ccf59aabbc761
#
_cell.length_a   1.000
_cell.length_b   1.000
_cell.length_c   1.000
_cell.angle_alpha   90.00
_cell.angle_beta   90.00
_cell.angle_gamma   90.00
#
_symmetry.space_group_name_H-M   'P 1'
#
loop_
_entity.id
_entity.type
_entity.pdbx_description
1 polymer ?
#
loop_
_entity_poly.entity_id
_entity_poly.type
_entity_poly.pdbx_seq_one_letter_code
_entity_poly.pdbx_strand_id
1 'polypeptide(L)'
;MPNAQDVSQFSETSLPKQDYMARVMGYGVAGATVIAGVLLSYFEQRVLIVTALCLIYPHIIYFLSRPFRFRRAYTTRQFLIHVDAILCGIFLAFIGLPVELTVLFLIMVNTTFIIVGSITAWVFCIISLVAGAAGGVLIFGYHQPPQVPVPLFITAAIGVALHLAISAFNNNRQARDLIRLKKKFQGQVERFQALSHQVSKYVAPQVWESIFSGRRQAKLETQRKKLVIFFSDIVGFSSLSEQIEAESFTDTLNQYLTEMSRIALKYGGTIDKFIGDGIMIFFGDPKSKGTKRDALACVSMAIEMRRHMLKLRKQWAEHGMTAPLQIRMGINTGYCTVGNFGTESRMDYTIIGKEVNLASRLETEADPGEILISHETYALIKDKIICRQRGTAQVKGFRDPIPVYQVVDYRRDLGANPSFINYESEGFSLYIESDQVRDEDREKVAESLIKAAAKLRSHGITANKVKPTDGEDGNSQPPRRHPKFGTD
;
A
#
# COMPACT_ATOMS: atom_id res chain seq x y z
N MET A 1 4.69 20.09 4.70
CA MET A 1 3.24 19.96 4.94
C MET A 1 2.74 21.32 5.35
N PRO A 2 1.73 21.92 4.69
CA PRO A 2 1.05 23.07 5.26
C PRO A 2 0.43 22.58 6.55
N ASN A 3 0.63 23.33 7.63
CA ASN A 3 0.18 22.99 8.95
C ASN A 3 -1.32 22.65 8.90
N ALA A 4 -1.74 21.52 9.45
CA ALA A 4 -3.15 21.18 9.63
C ALA A 4 -3.93 22.32 10.34
N GLN A 5 -3.22 23.21 11.03
CA GLN A 5 -3.70 24.43 11.63
C GLN A 5 -4.20 25.48 10.61
N ASP A 6 -3.58 25.58 9.40
CA ASP A 6 -4.04 26.55 8.39
C ASP A 6 -5.38 26.16 7.74
N VAL A 7 -5.66 24.87 7.60
CA VAL A 7 -6.92 24.38 7.02
C VAL A 7 -8.06 24.50 8.05
N SER A 8 -7.78 24.25 9.32
CA SER A 8 -8.74 24.42 10.41
C SER A 8 -9.09 25.90 10.66
N GLN A 9 -8.11 26.80 10.63
CA GLN A 9 -8.36 28.23 10.82
C GLN A 9 -9.23 28.85 9.70
N PHE A 10 -9.13 28.39 8.46
CA PHE A 10 -9.91 28.95 7.34
C PHE A 10 -11.40 28.54 7.35
N SER A 11 -11.72 27.35 7.83
CA SER A 11 -13.11 26.86 7.94
C SER A 11 -13.82 27.36 9.20
N GLU A 12 -13.09 27.53 10.32
CA GLU A 12 -13.68 27.89 11.62
C GLU A 12 -14.04 29.37 11.76
N THR A 13 -13.38 30.27 11.04
CA THR A 13 -13.61 31.73 11.21
C THR A 13 -14.66 32.30 10.23
N SER A 14 -14.92 31.66 9.09
CA SER A 14 -15.83 32.19 8.06
C SER A 14 -17.31 31.84 8.29
N LEU A 15 -17.62 30.61 8.71
CA LEU A 15 -18.98 30.14 8.95
C LEU A 15 -19.75 30.93 10.02
N PRO A 16 -19.16 31.23 11.19
CA PRO A 16 -19.87 31.99 12.23
C PRO A 16 -20.22 33.44 11.85
N LYS A 17 -19.35 34.07 11.01
CA LYS A 17 -19.62 35.44 10.51
C LYS A 17 -20.77 35.48 9.52
N GLN A 18 -20.93 34.47 8.72
CA GLN A 18 -21.98 34.39 7.71
C GLN A 18 -23.33 34.11 8.33
N ASP A 19 -23.45 33.20 9.29
CA ASP A 19 -24.67 32.97 10.06
C ASP A 19 -25.13 34.24 10.80
N TYR A 20 -24.16 35.00 11.35
CA TYR A 20 -24.43 36.28 11.94
C TYR A 20 -24.98 37.29 10.93
N MET A 21 -24.33 37.45 9.76
CA MET A 21 -24.79 38.37 8.72
C MET A 21 -26.18 37.99 8.20
N ALA A 22 -26.44 36.70 7.99
CA ALA A 22 -27.75 36.22 7.57
C ALA A 22 -28.84 36.55 8.60
N ARG A 23 -28.57 36.41 9.90
CA ARG A 23 -29.49 36.82 10.98
C ARG A 23 -29.70 38.32 11.00
N VAL A 24 -28.64 39.12 10.99
CA VAL A 24 -28.74 40.57 10.96
C VAL A 24 -29.64 41.05 9.83
N MET A 25 -29.49 40.47 8.66
CA MET A 25 -30.32 40.82 7.49
C MET A 25 -31.76 40.34 7.63
N GLY A 26 -31.97 39.06 8.00
CA GLY A 26 -33.32 38.52 8.16
C GLY A 26 -34.16 39.28 9.22
N TYR A 27 -33.59 39.50 10.38
CA TYR A 27 -34.23 40.27 11.44
C TYR A 27 -34.32 41.78 11.08
N GLY A 28 -33.37 42.30 10.29
CA GLY A 28 -33.42 43.65 9.76
C GLY A 28 -34.61 43.84 8.80
N VAL A 29 -34.87 42.86 7.92
CA VAL A 29 -36.09 42.90 7.03
C VAL A 29 -37.36 42.83 7.85
N ALA A 30 -37.44 42.00 8.91
CA ALA A 30 -38.59 41.95 9.81
C ALA A 30 -38.81 43.29 10.51
N GLY A 31 -37.74 43.88 11.06
CA GLY A 31 -37.82 45.20 11.72
C GLY A 31 -38.25 46.33 10.78
N ALA A 32 -37.70 46.36 9.54
CA ALA A 32 -38.07 47.33 8.51
C ALA A 32 -39.54 47.20 8.12
N THR A 33 -40.04 45.96 8.03
CA THR A 33 -41.47 45.70 7.70
C THR A 33 -42.37 46.23 8.86
N VAL A 34 -41.97 46.05 10.14
CA VAL A 34 -42.73 46.59 11.24
C VAL A 34 -42.72 48.11 11.26
N ILE A 35 -41.57 48.76 11.01
CA ILE A 35 -41.49 50.22 10.91
C ILE A 35 -42.44 50.74 9.80
N ALA A 36 -42.34 50.14 8.61
CA ALA A 36 -43.21 50.52 7.49
C ALA A 36 -44.70 50.34 7.83
N GLY A 37 -45.03 49.22 8.51
CA GLY A 37 -46.41 48.97 8.95
C GLY A 37 -46.93 49.99 9.96
N VAL A 38 -46.09 50.46 10.89
CA VAL A 38 -46.48 51.54 11.83
C VAL A 38 -46.64 52.89 11.13
N LEU A 39 -45.72 53.24 10.22
CA LEU A 39 -45.79 54.46 9.41
C LEU A 39 -47.05 54.52 8.53
N LEU A 40 -47.52 53.38 8.05
CA LEU A 40 -48.73 53.23 7.25
C LEU A 40 -50.01 53.06 8.12
N SER A 41 -49.88 53.20 9.46
CA SER A 41 -50.96 52.99 10.43
C SER A 41 -51.64 51.61 10.34
N TYR A 42 -50.90 50.62 9.85
CA TYR A 42 -51.30 49.20 9.78
C TYR A 42 -51.07 48.50 11.13
N PHE A 43 -49.93 48.80 11.80
CA PHE A 43 -49.62 48.32 13.11
C PHE A 43 -49.69 49.46 14.14
N GLU A 44 -50.02 49.09 15.39
CA GLU A 44 -50.00 50.04 16.50
C GLU A 44 -48.55 50.42 16.88
N GLN A 45 -48.33 51.64 17.43
CA GLN A 45 -47.01 52.14 17.80
C GLN A 45 -46.28 51.26 18.83
N ARG A 46 -47.01 50.56 19.69
CA ARG A 46 -46.40 49.62 20.67
C ARG A 46 -45.67 48.46 19.99
N VAL A 47 -45.97 48.13 18.75
CA VAL A 47 -45.26 47.05 17.99
C VAL A 47 -43.83 47.47 17.65
N LEU A 48 -43.44 48.74 17.74
CA LEU A 48 -42.08 49.22 17.57
C LEU A 48 -41.07 48.56 18.56
N ILE A 49 -41.55 48.09 19.73
CA ILE A 49 -40.72 47.32 20.66
C ILE A 49 -40.14 46.06 19.96
N VAL A 50 -40.91 45.42 19.09
CA VAL A 50 -40.46 44.25 18.34
C VAL A 50 -39.32 44.62 17.38
N THR A 51 -39.34 45.82 16.79
CA THR A 51 -38.21 46.31 15.97
C THR A 51 -36.91 46.37 16.77
N ALA A 52 -36.98 46.92 18.01
CA ALA A 52 -35.80 46.95 18.86
C ALA A 52 -35.30 45.56 19.18
N LEU A 53 -36.19 44.59 19.46
CA LEU A 53 -35.82 43.17 19.66
C LEU A 53 -35.20 42.56 18.40
N CYS A 54 -35.78 42.80 17.23
CA CYS A 54 -35.22 42.33 15.95
C CYS A 54 -33.81 42.86 15.67
N LEU A 55 -33.52 44.09 16.03
CA LEU A 55 -32.21 44.69 15.82
C LEU A 55 -31.17 44.20 16.84
N ILE A 56 -31.56 43.95 18.08
CA ILE A 56 -30.65 43.61 19.19
C ILE A 56 -30.36 42.09 19.21
N TYR A 57 -31.36 41.25 18.94
CA TYR A 57 -31.27 39.79 19.06
C TYR A 57 -30.08 39.16 18.28
N PRO A 58 -29.82 39.45 16.99
CA PRO A 58 -28.69 38.86 16.26
C PRO A 58 -27.35 39.13 16.93
N HIS A 59 -27.18 40.30 17.54
CA HIS A 59 -25.96 40.71 18.21
C HIS A 59 -25.79 39.95 19.53
N ILE A 60 -26.85 39.85 20.35
CA ILE A 60 -26.84 39.09 21.59
C ILE A 60 -26.46 37.62 21.30
N ILE A 61 -27.12 36.97 20.36
CA ILE A 61 -26.85 35.58 20.00
C ILE A 61 -25.43 35.39 19.47
N TYR A 62 -24.93 36.36 18.70
CA TYR A 62 -23.54 36.33 18.25
C TYR A 62 -22.54 36.32 19.41
N PHE A 63 -22.72 37.15 20.39
CA PHE A 63 -21.85 37.19 21.57
C PHE A 63 -22.04 35.97 22.49
N LEU A 64 -23.29 35.56 22.74
CA LEU A 64 -23.61 34.44 23.63
C LEU A 64 -23.13 33.09 23.07
N SER A 65 -23.15 32.94 21.75
CA SER A 65 -22.68 31.71 21.11
C SER A 65 -21.15 31.58 21.03
N ARG A 66 -20.39 32.64 21.34
CA ARG A 66 -18.95 32.72 21.20
C ARG A 66 -18.18 31.62 21.96
N PRO A 67 -18.47 31.28 23.24
CA PRO A 67 -17.76 30.23 23.95
C PRO A 67 -18.02 28.80 23.44
N PHE A 68 -19.12 28.56 22.75
CA PHE A 68 -19.52 27.23 22.27
C PHE A 68 -19.02 26.91 20.84
N ARG A 69 -18.42 27.89 20.14
CA ARG A 69 -18.01 27.76 18.73
C ARG A 69 -16.93 26.73 18.49
N PHE A 70 -16.01 26.53 19.43
CA PHE A 70 -14.87 25.65 19.27
C PHE A 70 -15.14 24.18 19.61
N ARG A 71 -16.04 23.91 20.54
CA ARG A 71 -16.24 22.56 21.10
C ARG A 71 -17.42 21.79 20.51
N ARG A 72 -18.46 22.48 20.00
CA ARG A 72 -19.68 21.90 19.44
C ARG A 72 -20.30 22.81 18.36
N ALA A 73 -19.48 23.28 17.42
CA ALA A 73 -19.92 24.26 16.42
C ALA A 73 -21.18 23.82 15.64
N TYR A 74 -21.23 22.54 15.22
CA TYR A 74 -22.35 22.00 14.46
C TYR A 74 -23.65 21.92 15.28
N THR A 75 -23.60 21.39 16.50
CA THR A 75 -24.78 21.26 17.37
C THR A 75 -25.31 22.61 17.84
N THR A 76 -24.43 23.56 18.14
CA THR A 76 -24.81 24.93 18.52
C THR A 76 -25.47 25.63 17.34
N ARG A 77 -24.98 25.48 16.15
CA ARG A 77 -25.57 26.05 14.94
C ARG A 77 -26.99 25.51 14.70
N GLN A 78 -27.18 24.19 14.78
CA GLN A 78 -28.50 23.59 14.64
C GLN A 78 -29.48 24.07 15.71
N PHE A 79 -29.07 24.10 16.97
CA PHE A 79 -29.90 24.60 18.05
C PHE A 79 -30.37 26.04 17.79
N LEU A 80 -29.46 26.96 17.42
CA LEU A 80 -29.78 28.35 17.14
C LEU A 80 -30.75 28.54 15.97
N ILE A 81 -30.69 27.70 14.95
CA ILE A 81 -31.62 27.71 13.82
C ILE A 81 -33.04 27.36 14.28
N HIS A 82 -33.19 26.38 15.17
CA HIS A 82 -34.50 26.05 15.73
C HIS A 82 -35.06 27.18 16.59
N VAL A 83 -34.21 27.86 17.37
CA VAL A 83 -34.61 29.05 18.12
C VAL A 83 -35.09 30.17 17.18
N ASP A 84 -34.32 30.43 16.09
CA ASP A 84 -34.71 31.43 15.08
C ASP A 84 -36.05 31.03 14.39
N ALA A 85 -36.30 29.76 14.14
CA ALA A 85 -37.55 29.26 13.57
C ALA A 85 -38.75 29.51 14.51
N ILE A 86 -38.59 29.17 15.80
CA ILE A 86 -39.64 29.41 16.81
C ILE A 86 -39.95 30.90 16.92
N LEU A 87 -38.91 31.75 17.02
CA LEU A 87 -39.09 33.21 17.13
C LEU A 87 -39.76 33.79 15.88
N CYS A 88 -39.44 33.29 14.71
CA CYS A 88 -40.11 33.69 13.44
C CYS A 88 -41.59 33.29 13.49
N GLY A 89 -41.93 32.07 13.94
CA GLY A 89 -43.33 31.65 14.12
C GLY A 89 -44.10 32.55 15.10
N ILE A 90 -43.50 32.85 16.26
CA ILE A 90 -44.09 33.75 17.25
C ILE A 90 -44.31 35.17 16.69
N PHE A 91 -43.31 35.69 15.93
CA PHE A 91 -43.43 36.98 15.25
C PHE A 91 -44.58 37.03 14.26
N LEU A 92 -44.74 35.99 13.39
CA LEU A 92 -45.83 35.90 12.45
C LEU A 92 -47.20 35.87 13.15
N ALA A 93 -47.32 35.12 14.24
CA ALA A 93 -48.56 35.11 15.07
C ALA A 93 -48.83 36.49 15.71
N PHE A 94 -47.80 37.16 16.19
CA PHE A 94 -47.91 38.48 16.81
C PHE A 94 -48.45 39.56 15.84
N ILE A 95 -48.07 39.48 14.53
CA ILE A 95 -48.56 40.39 13.50
C ILE A 95 -49.93 39.97 12.92
N GLY A 96 -50.56 38.90 13.46
CA GLY A 96 -51.89 38.43 13.06
C GLY A 96 -51.93 37.48 11.86
N LEU A 97 -50.78 36.91 11.46
CA LEU A 97 -50.65 35.98 10.33
C LEU A 97 -51.21 36.53 8.97
N PRO A 98 -50.93 37.79 8.59
CA PRO A 98 -51.39 38.28 7.29
C PRO A 98 -50.77 37.43 6.16
N VAL A 99 -51.62 36.86 5.28
CA VAL A 99 -51.21 35.80 4.33
C VAL A 99 -50.05 36.27 3.46
N GLU A 100 -50.11 37.48 2.93
CA GLU A 100 -49.10 38.04 2.03
C GLU A 100 -47.73 38.19 2.70
N LEU A 101 -47.66 38.70 3.90
CA LEU A 101 -46.41 38.83 4.65
C LEU A 101 -45.90 37.48 5.16
N THR A 102 -46.83 36.63 5.59
CA THR A 102 -46.47 35.27 6.07
C THR A 102 -45.79 34.45 4.94
N VAL A 103 -46.34 34.47 3.72
CA VAL A 103 -45.72 33.77 2.59
C VAL A 103 -44.33 34.33 2.27
N LEU A 104 -44.14 35.67 2.27
CA LEU A 104 -42.83 36.28 2.03
C LEU A 104 -41.80 35.86 3.09
N PHE A 105 -42.14 35.89 4.37
CA PHE A 105 -41.24 35.47 5.45
C PHE A 105 -40.97 33.98 5.44
N LEU A 106 -41.96 33.14 5.09
CA LEU A 106 -41.76 31.70 4.90
C LEU A 106 -40.77 31.41 3.80
N ILE A 107 -40.81 32.10 2.65
CA ILE A 107 -39.84 31.94 1.58
C ILE A 107 -38.43 32.30 2.08
N MET A 108 -38.29 33.42 2.76
CA MET A 108 -37.02 33.89 3.31
C MET A 108 -36.41 32.88 4.31
N VAL A 109 -37.19 32.41 5.25
CA VAL A 109 -36.75 31.48 6.32
C VAL A 109 -36.48 30.10 5.73
N ASN A 110 -37.35 29.60 4.86
CA ASN A 110 -37.18 28.31 4.19
C ASN A 110 -35.88 28.26 3.38
N THR A 111 -35.57 29.31 2.63
CA THR A 111 -34.32 29.41 1.86
C THR A 111 -33.09 29.33 2.81
N THR A 112 -33.16 30.02 3.95
CA THR A 112 -32.08 30.00 4.96
C THR A 112 -31.90 28.59 5.55
N PHE A 113 -32.98 27.87 5.86
CA PHE A 113 -32.93 26.51 6.40
C PHE A 113 -32.36 25.51 5.42
N ILE A 114 -32.70 25.61 4.12
CA ILE A 114 -32.12 24.74 3.07
C ILE A 114 -30.61 24.98 2.92
N ILE A 115 -30.16 26.22 2.95
CA ILE A 115 -28.73 26.55 2.79
C ILE A 115 -27.89 26.08 3.98
N VAL A 116 -28.44 26.14 5.19
CA VAL A 116 -27.69 25.91 6.44
C VAL A 116 -27.76 24.46 6.92
N GLY A 117 -28.81 23.71 6.58
CA GLY A 117 -29.11 22.41 7.15
C GLY A 117 -29.13 21.24 6.16
N SER A 118 -29.31 20.04 6.72
CA SER A 118 -29.71 18.86 5.97
C SER A 118 -31.23 18.83 5.77
N ILE A 119 -31.74 17.94 4.90
CA ILE A 119 -33.19 17.75 4.70
C ILE A 119 -33.90 17.45 6.03
N THR A 120 -33.26 16.67 6.90
CA THR A 120 -33.80 16.37 8.25
C THR A 120 -33.86 17.61 9.15
N ALA A 121 -32.81 18.43 9.18
CA ALA A 121 -32.79 19.67 9.92
C ALA A 121 -33.85 20.67 9.41
N TRP A 122 -34.05 20.72 8.10
CA TRP A 122 -35.09 21.54 7.46
C TRP A 122 -36.50 21.15 7.93
N VAL A 123 -36.84 19.84 7.96
CA VAL A 123 -38.15 19.37 8.46
C VAL A 123 -38.36 19.78 9.93
N PHE A 124 -37.35 19.59 10.78
CA PHE A 124 -37.45 20.00 12.18
C PHE A 124 -37.57 21.52 12.35
N CYS A 125 -36.95 22.33 11.50
CA CYS A 125 -37.11 23.79 11.50
C CYS A 125 -38.52 24.20 11.13
N ILE A 126 -39.16 23.56 10.17
CA ILE A 126 -40.56 23.81 9.82
C ILE A 126 -41.47 23.47 11.03
N ILE A 127 -41.26 22.32 11.66
CA ILE A 127 -42.01 21.92 12.87
C ILE A 127 -41.82 22.97 13.97
N SER A 128 -40.59 23.44 14.18
CA SER A 128 -40.27 24.47 15.17
C SER A 128 -40.97 25.80 14.88
N LEU A 129 -41.02 26.20 13.61
CA LEU A 129 -41.71 27.41 13.16
C LEU A 129 -43.21 27.30 13.38
N VAL A 130 -43.83 26.19 12.99
CA VAL A 130 -45.26 25.93 13.21
C VAL A 130 -45.58 25.90 14.71
N ALA A 131 -44.75 25.26 15.52
CA ALA A 131 -44.89 25.27 16.99
C ALA A 131 -44.79 26.69 17.58
N GLY A 132 -43.85 27.50 17.06
CA GLY A 132 -43.73 28.92 17.44
C GLY A 132 -44.97 29.72 17.06
N ALA A 133 -45.51 29.51 15.85
CA ALA A 133 -46.72 30.20 15.41
C ALA A 133 -47.96 29.78 16.24
N ALA A 134 -48.15 28.49 16.51
CA ALA A 134 -49.22 28.00 17.36
C ALA A 134 -49.11 28.52 18.79
N GLY A 135 -47.90 28.53 19.41
CA GLY A 135 -47.65 29.13 20.71
C GLY A 135 -47.93 30.63 20.74
N GLY A 136 -47.53 31.35 19.66
CA GLY A 136 -47.84 32.78 19.53
C GLY A 136 -49.34 33.07 19.45
N VAL A 137 -50.10 32.26 18.68
CA VAL A 137 -51.56 32.39 18.62
C VAL A 137 -52.21 32.12 19.98
N LEU A 138 -51.73 31.15 20.74
CA LEU A 138 -52.24 30.90 22.11
C LEU A 138 -51.97 32.05 23.07
N ILE A 139 -50.85 32.76 22.94
CA ILE A 139 -50.46 33.88 23.82
C ILE A 139 -51.19 35.18 23.45
N PHE A 140 -51.22 35.51 22.13
CA PHE A 140 -51.72 36.81 21.67
C PHE A 140 -53.18 36.76 21.20
N GLY A 141 -53.76 35.57 21.07
CA GLY A 141 -55.04 35.36 20.42
C GLY A 141 -54.98 35.44 18.89
N TYR A 142 -55.98 34.87 18.24
CA TYR A 142 -56.11 35.04 16.79
C TYR A 142 -57.00 36.22 16.50
N HIS A 143 -56.47 37.20 15.78
CA HIS A 143 -57.22 38.34 15.26
C HIS A 143 -57.09 38.31 13.71
N GLN A 144 -58.22 38.41 13.00
CA GLN A 144 -58.18 38.46 11.55
C GLN A 144 -57.53 39.79 11.14
N PRO A 145 -56.35 39.76 10.47
CA PRO A 145 -55.66 40.97 10.10
C PRO A 145 -56.41 41.72 9.01
N PRO A 146 -56.37 43.05 9.03
CA PRO A 146 -56.87 43.83 7.89
C PRO A 146 -56.07 43.53 6.62
N GLN A 147 -56.59 43.91 5.43
CA GLN A 147 -55.85 43.76 4.17
C GLN A 147 -54.53 44.51 4.24
N VAL A 148 -53.44 43.84 3.81
CA VAL A 148 -52.10 44.42 3.80
C VAL A 148 -52.03 45.58 2.80
N PRO A 149 -51.64 46.78 3.19
CA PRO A 149 -51.46 47.89 2.28
C PRO A 149 -50.39 47.55 1.22
N VAL A 150 -50.67 47.88 -0.05
CA VAL A 150 -49.73 47.60 -1.15
C VAL A 150 -48.32 48.14 -0.90
N PRO A 151 -48.14 49.38 -0.34
CA PRO A 151 -46.77 49.85 -0.03
C PRO A 151 -46.03 49.00 1.01
N LEU A 152 -46.75 48.45 2.03
CA LEU A 152 -46.17 47.59 3.05
C LEU A 152 -45.72 46.24 2.43
N PHE A 153 -46.55 45.65 1.57
CA PHE A 153 -46.21 44.44 0.85
C PHE A 153 -44.97 44.65 -0.05
N ILE A 154 -44.91 45.76 -0.79
CA ILE A 154 -43.74 46.06 -1.65
C ILE A 154 -42.48 46.24 -0.80
N THR A 155 -42.53 46.91 0.34
CA THR A 155 -41.40 47.11 1.24
C THR A 155 -40.88 45.76 1.75
N ALA A 156 -41.78 44.87 2.18
CA ALA A 156 -41.41 43.53 2.65
C ALA A 156 -40.82 42.68 1.51
N ALA A 157 -41.47 42.75 0.33
CA ALA A 157 -41.00 42.01 -0.87
C ALA A 157 -39.58 42.44 -1.29
N ILE A 158 -39.29 43.72 -1.33
CA ILE A 158 -37.94 44.26 -1.60
C ILE A 158 -36.95 43.76 -0.59
N GLY A 159 -37.29 43.81 0.71
CA GLY A 159 -36.42 43.32 1.81
C GLY A 159 -36.10 41.82 1.64
N VAL A 160 -37.10 41.01 1.39
CA VAL A 160 -36.95 39.57 1.15
C VAL A 160 -36.10 39.30 -0.08
N ALA A 161 -36.40 39.99 -1.22
CA ALA A 161 -35.62 39.84 -2.46
C ALA A 161 -34.15 40.19 -2.25
N LEU A 162 -33.85 41.27 -1.50
CA LEU A 162 -32.46 41.65 -1.17
C LEU A 162 -31.78 40.60 -0.29
N HIS A 163 -32.51 40.10 0.72
CA HIS A 163 -32.01 39.01 1.56
C HIS A 163 -31.65 37.74 0.73
N LEU A 164 -32.54 37.32 -0.18
CA LEU A 164 -32.34 36.18 -1.05
C LEU A 164 -31.15 36.39 -1.99
N ALA A 165 -31.03 37.58 -2.59
CA ALA A 165 -29.91 37.91 -3.49
C ALA A 165 -28.58 37.84 -2.80
N ILE A 166 -28.45 38.42 -1.57
CA ILE A 166 -27.22 38.39 -0.80
C ILE A 166 -26.91 36.99 -0.29
N SER A 167 -27.93 36.23 0.13
CA SER A 167 -27.76 34.84 0.53
C SER A 167 -27.27 33.96 -0.64
N ALA A 168 -27.83 34.11 -1.82
CA ALA A 168 -27.39 33.43 -3.04
C ALA A 168 -25.95 33.80 -3.44
N PHE A 169 -25.59 35.09 -3.36
CA PHE A 169 -24.24 35.57 -3.64
C PHE A 169 -23.21 34.94 -2.66
N ASN A 170 -23.51 34.94 -1.38
CA ASN A 170 -22.65 34.36 -0.37
C ASN A 170 -22.48 32.85 -0.55
N ASN A 171 -23.57 32.13 -0.87
CA ASN A 171 -23.55 30.70 -1.12
C ASN A 171 -22.70 30.34 -2.37
N ASN A 172 -22.86 31.12 -3.46
CA ASN A 172 -22.01 30.95 -4.64
C ASN A 172 -20.53 31.23 -4.38
N ARG A 173 -20.24 32.21 -3.51
CA ARG A 173 -18.86 32.50 -3.10
C ARG A 173 -18.28 31.31 -2.34
N GLN A 174 -18.99 30.76 -1.36
CA GLN A 174 -18.58 29.57 -0.60
C GLN A 174 -18.34 28.37 -1.51
N ALA A 175 -19.26 28.08 -2.42
CA ALA A 175 -19.13 26.97 -3.35
C ALA A 175 -17.85 27.10 -4.20
N ARG A 176 -17.54 28.31 -4.69
CA ARG A 176 -16.30 28.57 -5.43
C ARG A 176 -15.05 28.38 -4.58
N ASP A 177 -15.07 28.82 -3.33
CA ASP A 177 -13.94 28.68 -2.43
C ASP A 177 -13.69 27.19 -2.06
N LEU A 178 -14.75 26.42 -1.84
CA LEU A 178 -14.67 24.96 -1.64
C LEU A 178 -14.10 24.24 -2.86
N ILE A 179 -14.53 24.60 -4.07
CA ILE A 179 -14.00 24.03 -5.30
C ILE A 179 -12.51 24.35 -5.46
N ARG A 180 -12.11 25.59 -5.18
CA ARG A 180 -10.69 26.00 -5.20
C ARG A 180 -9.86 25.22 -4.19
N LEU A 181 -10.35 25.09 -2.95
CA LEU A 181 -9.68 24.34 -1.90
C LEU A 181 -9.54 22.86 -2.27
N LYS A 182 -10.61 22.25 -2.79
CA LYS A 182 -10.60 20.87 -3.28
C LYS A 182 -9.55 20.65 -4.38
N LYS A 183 -9.49 21.54 -5.37
CA LYS A 183 -8.47 21.48 -6.44
C LYS A 183 -7.06 21.61 -5.89
N LYS A 184 -6.83 22.55 -4.96
CA LYS A 184 -5.52 22.72 -4.31
C LYS A 184 -5.10 21.46 -3.55
N PHE A 185 -6.03 20.87 -2.81
CA PHE A 185 -5.78 19.64 -2.06
C PHE A 185 -5.49 18.44 -2.99
N GLN A 186 -6.27 18.29 -4.07
CA GLN A 186 -6.01 17.25 -5.07
C GLN A 186 -4.62 17.38 -5.70
N GLY A 187 -4.22 18.59 -6.11
CA GLY A 187 -2.88 18.83 -6.65
C GLY A 187 -1.75 18.53 -5.65
N GLN A 188 -1.97 18.76 -4.35
CA GLN A 188 -1.01 18.37 -3.32
C GLN A 188 -0.91 16.86 -3.16
N VAL A 189 -2.04 16.13 -3.20
CA VAL A 189 -2.07 14.66 -3.13
C VAL A 189 -1.35 14.06 -4.34
N GLU A 190 -1.64 14.53 -5.55
CA GLU A 190 -0.97 14.08 -6.78
C GLU A 190 0.55 14.32 -6.71
N ARG A 191 0.97 15.49 -6.25
CA ARG A 191 2.38 15.80 -6.07
C ARG A 191 3.04 14.89 -5.03
N PHE A 192 2.36 14.65 -3.92
CA PHE A 192 2.85 13.73 -2.88
C PHE A 192 2.99 12.30 -3.42
N GLN A 193 2.00 11.82 -4.18
CA GLN A 193 2.07 10.49 -4.82
C GLN A 193 3.21 10.39 -5.83
N ALA A 194 3.42 11.42 -6.65
CA ALA A 194 4.52 11.45 -7.60
C ALA A 194 5.89 11.41 -6.91
N LEU A 195 6.10 12.24 -5.87
CA LEU A 195 7.34 12.24 -5.08
C LEU A 195 7.53 10.90 -4.36
N SER A 196 6.47 10.36 -3.78
CA SER A 196 6.47 9.06 -3.13
C SER A 196 6.91 7.95 -4.09
N HIS A 197 6.37 7.94 -5.32
CA HIS A 197 6.78 7.00 -6.36
C HIS A 197 8.24 7.17 -6.80
N GLN A 198 8.76 8.41 -6.86
CA GLN A 198 10.18 8.62 -7.17
C GLN A 198 11.08 8.06 -6.06
N VAL A 199 10.77 8.35 -4.79
CA VAL A 199 11.55 7.86 -3.64
C VAL A 199 11.48 6.33 -3.52
N SER A 200 10.36 5.70 -3.92
CA SER A 200 10.22 4.24 -3.88
C SER A 200 11.23 3.50 -4.75
N LYS A 201 11.81 4.14 -5.76
CA LYS A 201 12.85 3.55 -6.62
C LYS A 201 14.20 3.38 -5.91
N TYR A 202 14.43 4.06 -4.79
CA TYR A 202 15.67 3.99 -4.01
C TYR A 202 15.59 3.08 -2.78
N VAL A 203 14.43 2.46 -2.56
CA VAL A 203 14.18 1.55 -1.42
C VAL A 203 13.68 0.21 -1.96
N ALA A 204 14.10 -0.90 -1.34
CA ALA A 204 13.58 -2.21 -1.71
C ALA A 204 12.02 -2.21 -1.68
N PRO A 205 11.35 -2.70 -2.75
CA PRO A 205 9.89 -2.60 -2.86
C PRO A 205 9.12 -3.18 -1.68
N GLN A 206 9.62 -4.27 -1.08
CA GLN A 206 9.01 -4.92 0.07
C GLN A 206 9.13 -4.08 1.35
N VAL A 207 10.23 -3.34 1.50
CA VAL A 207 10.45 -2.41 2.62
C VAL A 207 9.55 -1.20 2.47
N TRP A 208 9.49 -0.65 1.24
CA TRP A 208 8.59 0.45 0.90
C TRP A 208 7.13 0.11 1.21
N GLU A 209 6.62 -1.03 0.72
CA GLU A 209 5.27 -1.51 1.00
C GLU A 209 4.98 -1.63 2.51
N SER A 210 5.97 -2.10 3.27
CA SER A 210 5.86 -2.27 4.72
C SER A 210 5.75 -0.94 5.47
N ILE A 211 6.51 0.08 5.05
CA ILE A 211 6.47 1.44 5.63
C ILE A 211 5.16 2.14 5.26
N PHE A 212 4.79 2.13 3.97
CA PHE A 212 3.59 2.81 3.47
C PHE A 212 2.28 2.21 3.97
N SER A 213 2.26 0.89 4.21
CA SER A 213 1.10 0.24 4.83
C SER A 213 1.00 0.48 6.35
N GLY A 214 1.95 1.22 6.95
CA GLY A 214 2.01 1.47 8.37
C GLY A 214 2.39 0.25 9.23
N ARG A 215 2.77 -0.87 8.61
CA ARG A 215 3.19 -2.10 9.31
C ARG A 215 4.54 -1.94 9.98
N ARG A 216 5.42 -1.08 9.45
CA ARG A 216 6.72 -0.73 10.04
C ARG A 216 6.90 0.78 10.08
N GLN A 217 7.58 1.24 11.12
CA GLN A 217 8.09 2.60 11.21
C GLN A 217 9.57 2.59 10.83
N ALA A 218 10.06 3.66 10.19
CA ALA A 218 11.47 3.84 9.91
C ALA A 218 12.21 4.21 11.21
N LYS A 219 12.52 3.20 12.04
CA LYS A 219 13.31 3.33 13.27
C LYS A 219 14.54 2.47 13.19
N LEU A 220 15.58 2.80 13.96
CA LEU A 220 16.78 2.00 14.13
C LEU A 220 16.44 0.76 14.98
N GLU A 221 15.82 -0.22 14.35
CA GLU A 221 15.45 -1.49 14.97
C GLU A 221 16.02 -2.64 14.16
N THR A 222 16.61 -3.60 14.85
CA THR A 222 17.19 -4.81 14.25
C THR A 222 16.66 -6.05 14.94
N GLN A 223 16.61 -7.16 14.23
CA GLN A 223 16.21 -8.45 14.76
C GLN A 223 17.07 -9.58 14.18
N ARG A 224 17.30 -10.62 14.99
CA ARG A 224 18.04 -11.80 14.55
C ARG A 224 17.08 -12.80 13.93
N LYS A 225 17.33 -13.15 12.65
CA LYS A 225 16.50 -14.10 11.88
C LYS A 225 17.36 -15.08 11.11
N LYS A 226 16.82 -16.29 10.87
CA LYS A 226 17.42 -17.23 9.93
C LYS A 226 16.96 -16.89 8.53
N LEU A 227 17.87 -16.41 7.68
CA LEU A 227 17.64 -15.91 6.34
C LEU A 227 18.39 -16.74 5.31
N VAL A 228 17.94 -16.65 4.06
CA VAL A 228 18.69 -17.17 2.91
C VAL A 228 19.28 -15.98 2.19
N ILE A 229 20.58 -16.02 1.98
CA ILE A 229 21.39 -14.92 1.44
C ILE A 229 21.90 -15.34 0.08
N PHE A 230 21.78 -14.46 -0.90
CA PHE A 230 22.22 -14.65 -2.27
C PHE A 230 23.14 -13.51 -2.70
N PHE A 231 24.24 -13.87 -3.35
CA PHE A 231 25.11 -12.95 -4.06
C PHE A 231 25.27 -13.44 -5.50
N SER A 232 25.32 -12.51 -6.44
CA SER A 232 25.75 -12.77 -7.81
C SER A 232 26.63 -11.66 -8.33
N ASP A 233 27.51 -11.98 -9.26
CA ASP A 233 28.45 -11.08 -9.91
C ASP A 233 28.69 -11.50 -11.35
N ILE A 234 29.03 -10.54 -12.24
CA ILE A 234 29.34 -10.84 -13.64
C ILE A 234 30.85 -11.09 -13.77
N VAL A 235 31.22 -12.25 -14.27
CA VAL A 235 32.63 -12.59 -14.46
C VAL A 235 33.26 -11.73 -15.56
N GLY A 236 34.37 -11.07 -15.21
CA GLY A 236 35.12 -10.25 -16.15
C GLY A 236 34.52 -8.91 -16.50
N PHE A 237 33.52 -8.42 -15.72
CA PHE A 237 32.80 -7.18 -16.00
C PHE A 237 33.71 -5.93 -15.95
N SER A 238 34.65 -5.87 -15.03
CA SER A 238 35.61 -4.76 -14.94
C SER A 238 36.49 -4.63 -16.19
N SER A 239 36.93 -5.77 -16.74
CA SER A 239 37.72 -5.75 -18.00
C SER A 239 36.86 -5.42 -19.23
N LEU A 240 35.57 -5.69 -19.21
CA LEU A 240 34.65 -5.28 -20.26
C LEU A 240 34.48 -3.76 -20.30
N SER A 241 34.43 -3.09 -19.15
CA SER A 241 34.30 -1.62 -19.06
C SER A 241 35.45 -0.87 -19.72
N GLU A 242 36.61 -1.52 -19.91
CA GLU A 242 37.76 -0.96 -20.60
C GLU A 242 37.69 -1.17 -22.14
N GLN A 243 36.83 -2.07 -22.62
CA GLN A 243 36.78 -2.51 -24.02
C GLN A 243 35.62 -1.93 -24.81
N ILE A 244 34.56 -1.48 -24.16
CA ILE A 244 33.35 -0.96 -24.81
C ILE A 244 33.06 0.48 -24.40
N GLU A 245 32.30 1.20 -25.24
CA GLU A 245 31.86 2.56 -24.96
C GLU A 245 31.01 2.63 -23.70
N ALA A 246 31.17 3.71 -22.93
CA ALA A 246 30.52 3.90 -21.62
C ALA A 246 28.99 3.85 -21.69
N GLU A 247 28.38 4.32 -22.79
CA GLU A 247 26.93 4.26 -22.99
C GLU A 247 26.46 2.81 -23.17
N SER A 248 27.08 2.05 -24.07
CA SER A 248 26.78 0.64 -24.32
C SER A 248 27.01 -0.22 -23.08
N PHE A 249 28.05 0.09 -22.30
CA PHE A 249 28.33 -0.54 -21.02
C PHE A 249 27.20 -0.31 -20.00
N THR A 250 26.77 0.96 -19.87
CA THR A 250 25.70 1.36 -18.95
C THR A 250 24.37 0.74 -19.33
N ASP A 251 24.03 0.70 -20.60
CA ASP A 251 22.78 0.08 -21.10
C ASP A 251 22.75 -1.43 -20.84
N THR A 252 23.89 -2.11 -21.08
CA THR A 252 24.04 -3.55 -20.81
C THR A 252 23.87 -3.85 -19.32
N LEU A 253 24.52 -3.06 -18.45
CA LEU A 253 24.40 -3.21 -17.02
C LEU A 253 22.97 -2.97 -16.55
N ASN A 254 22.35 -1.89 -17.00
CA ASN A 254 20.96 -1.56 -16.62
C ASN A 254 19.96 -2.63 -17.10
N GLN A 255 20.15 -3.18 -18.29
CA GLN A 255 19.33 -4.30 -18.79
C GLN A 255 19.51 -5.54 -17.91
N TYR A 256 20.75 -5.91 -17.60
CA TYR A 256 21.07 -7.02 -16.70
C TYR A 256 20.41 -6.83 -15.32
N LEU A 257 20.65 -5.70 -14.66
CA LEU A 257 20.10 -5.41 -13.34
C LEU A 257 18.56 -5.40 -13.34
N THR A 258 17.95 -4.89 -14.41
CA THR A 258 16.48 -4.87 -14.57
C THR A 258 15.90 -6.27 -14.65
N GLU A 259 16.48 -7.12 -15.52
CA GLU A 259 15.98 -8.47 -15.72
C GLU A 259 16.21 -9.36 -14.50
N MET A 260 17.40 -9.28 -13.85
CA MET A 260 17.69 -10.02 -12.62
C MET A 260 16.80 -9.57 -11.46
N SER A 261 16.56 -8.26 -11.33
CA SER A 261 15.64 -7.72 -10.33
C SER A 261 14.21 -8.21 -10.53
N ARG A 262 13.73 -8.27 -11.77
CA ARG A 262 12.41 -8.80 -12.11
C ARG A 262 12.27 -10.27 -11.69
N ILE A 263 13.29 -11.07 -11.94
CA ILE A 263 13.33 -12.47 -11.50
C ILE A 263 13.34 -12.55 -9.97
N ALA A 264 14.18 -11.75 -9.29
CA ALA A 264 14.24 -11.73 -7.83
C ALA A 264 12.87 -11.43 -7.18
N LEU A 265 12.19 -10.40 -7.65
CA LEU A 265 10.86 -10.02 -7.17
C LEU A 265 9.80 -11.09 -7.44
N LYS A 266 9.85 -11.76 -8.61
CA LYS A 266 8.95 -12.88 -8.96
C LYS A 266 9.01 -14.01 -7.93
N TYR A 267 10.20 -14.33 -7.42
CA TYR A 267 10.40 -15.38 -6.40
C TYR A 267 10.19 -14.89 -4.97
N GLY A 268 10.02 -13.59 -4.76
CA GLY A 268 9.80 -12.99 -3.45
C GLY A 268 11.09 -12.65 -2.70
N GLY A 269 12.20 -12.52 -3.41
CA GLY A 269 13.49 -12.05 -2.87
C GLY A 269 13.43 -10.55 -2.52
N THR A 270 14.07 -10.16 -1.44
CA THR A 270 14.29 -8.76 -1.06
C THR A 270 15.65 -8.34 -1.61
N ILE A 271 15.66 -7.42 -2.57
CA ILE A 271 16.90 -6.85 -3.11
C ILE A 271 17.44 -5.91 -2.05
N ASP A 272 18.61 -6.20 -1.53
CA ASP A 272 19.31 -5.35 -0.55
C ASP A 272 19.96 -4.16 -1.26
N LYS A 273 20.92 -4.46 -2.12
CA LYS A 273 21.68 -3.44 -2.88
C LYS A 273 22.35 -4.04 -4.11
N PHE A 274 22.73 -3.14 -5.01
CA PHE A 274 23.66 -3.41 -6.09
C PHE A 274 25.08 -2.98 -5.66
N ILE A 275 26.07 -3.80 -5.96
CA ILE A 275 27.49 -3.57 -5.62
C ILE A 275 28.26 -3.64 -6.93
N GLY A 276 28.33 -2.53 -7.70
CA GLY A 276 28.79 -2.56 -9.07
C GLY A 276 27.83 -3.37 -9.95
N ASP A 277 28.31 -4.43 -10.55
CA ASP A 277 27.54 -5.42 -11.29
C ASP A 277 26.99 -6.55 -10.40
N GLY A 278 27.42 -6.60 -9.14
CA GLY A 278 26.95 -7.58 -8.17
C GLY A 278 25.58 -7.24 -7.60
N ILE A 279 24.80 -8.28 -7.29
CA ILE A 279 23.45 -8.16 -6.71
C ILE A 279 23.42 -8.93 -5.40
N MET A 280 23.03 -8.25 -4.32
CA MET A 280 22.76 -8.85 -3.03
C MET A 280 21.25 -8.98 -2.80
N ILE A 281 20.77 -10.19 -2.53
CA ILE A 281 19.37 -10.51 -2.28
C ILE A 281 19.26 -11.38 -1.05
N PHE A 282 18.18 -11.22 -0.29
CA PHE A 282 17.88 -12.16 0.79
C PHE A 282 16.39 -12.56 0.82
N PHE A 283 16.12 -13.71 1.44
CA PHE A 283 14.76 -14.23 1.66
C PHE A 283 14.52 -14.47 3.13
N GLY A 284 13.25 -14.33 3.55
CA GLY A 284 12.84 -14.54 4.94
C GLY A 284 12.49 -13.26 5.69
N ASP A 285 12.69 -12.09 5.10
CA ASP A 285 12.28 -10.78 5.62
C ASP A 285 12.07 -9.79 4.46
N PRO A 286 11.10 -8.88 4.53
CA PRO A 286 10.07 -8.70 5.55
C PRO A 286 8.95 -9.76 5.51
N LYS A 287 8.87 -10.55 4.45
CA LYS A 287 7.91 -11.65 4.26
C LYS A 287 8.67 -12.98 4.22
N SER A 288 8.21 -14.00 4.95
CA SER A 288 8.77 -15.35 4.93
C SER A 288 7.65 -16.38 4.71
N LYS A 289 7.98 -17.42 3.94
CA LYS A 289 7.15 -18.63 3.77
C LYS A 289 7.68 -19.80 4.61
N GLY A 290 8.67 -19.54 5.46
CA GLY A 290 9.43 -20.51 6.22
C GLY A 290 10.75 -20.87 5.53
N THR A 291 11.82 -21.07 6.33
CA THR A 291 13.23 -21.19 5.87
C THR A 291 13.41 -22.20 4.73
N LYS A 292 12.72 -23.36 4.78
CA LYS A 292 12.80 -24.39 3.71
C LYS A 292 12.24 -23.90 2.39
N ARG A 293 11.09 -23.21 2.41
CA ARG A 293 10.44 -22.65 1.21
C ARG A 293 11.21 -21.44 0.68
N ASP A 294 11.75 -20.63 1.56
CA ASP A 294 12.56 -19.47 1.21
C ASP A 294 13.88 -19.92 0.55
N ALA A 295 14.55 -20.98 1.06
CA ALA A 295 15.73 -21.56 0.45
C ALA A 295 15.43 -22.14 -0.94
N LEU A 296 14.33 -22.86 -1.09
CA LEU A 296 13.92 -23.39 -2.38
C LEU A 296 13.60 -22.26 -3.37
N ALA A 297 12.93 -21.20 -2.93
CA ALA A 297 12.63 -20.04 -3.77
C ALA A 297 13.91 -19.32 -4.22
N CYS A 298 14.88 -19.14 -3.33
CA CYS A 298 16.17 -18.54 -3.62
C CYS A 298 16.96 -19.34 -4.66
N VAL A 299 17.08 -20.67 -4.48
CA VAL A 299 17.80 -21.52 -5.45
C VAL A 299 17.05 -21.59 -6.78
N SER A 300 15.72 -21.62 -6.77
CA SER A 300 14.90 -21.57 -7.99
C SER A 300 15.09 -20.26 -8.75
N MET A 301 15.18 -19.15 -8.05
CA MET A 301 15.53 -17.84 -8.59
C MET A 301 16.91 -17.89 -9.27
N ALA A 302 17.91 -18.42 -8.60
CA ALA A 302 19.27 -18.53 -9.13
C ALA A 302 19.33 -19.38 -10.43
N ILE A 303 18.61 -20.50 -10.47
CA ILE A 303 18.50 -21.34 -11.69
C ILE A 303 17.82 -20.55 -12.83
N GLU A 304 16.73 -19.81 -12.53
CA GLU A 304 16.07 -18.98 -13.54
C GLU A 304 16.98 -17.84 -14.02
N MET A 305 17.73 -17.18 -13.13
CA MET A 305 18.71 -16.16 -13.49
C MET A 305 19.79 -16.72 -14.40
N ARG A 306 20.35 -17.88 -14.09
CA ARG A 306 21.33 -18.58 -14.93
C ARG A 306 20.78 -18.88 -16.34
N ARG A 307 19.56 -19.41 -16.42
CA ARG A 307 18.87 -19.69 -17.68
C ARG A 307 18.57 -18.41 -18.47
N HIS A 308 18.17 -17.34 -17.77
CA HIS A 308 17.87 -16.06 -18.41
C HIS A 308 19.12 -15.38 -18.96
N MET A 309 20.25 -15.53 -18.28
CA MET A 309 21.52 -15.00 -18.73
C MET A 309 21.94 -15.55 -20.13
N LEU A 310 21.61 -16.79 -20.41
CA LEU A 310 21.83 -17.36 -21.74
C LEU A 310 21.02 -16.63 -22.85
N LYS A 311 19.82 -16.16 -22.52
CA LYS A 311 18.99 -15.36 -23.43
C LYS A 311 19.58 -13.97 -23.64
N LEU A 312 19.98 -13.31 -22.56
CA LEU A 312 20.62 -11.98 -22.63
C LEU A 312 21.90 -12.03 -23.46
N ARG A 313 22.73 -13.03 -23.26
CA ARG A 313 23.95 -13.24 -24.06
C ARG A 313 23.66 -13.32 -25.57
N LYS A 314 22.62 -14.06 -26.00
CA LYS A 314 22.21 -14.13 -27.41
C LYS A 314 21.78 -12.76 -27.92
N GLN A 315 20.97 -12.03 -27.17
CA GLN A 315 20.54 -10.69 -27.55
C GLN A 315 21.72 -9.72 -27.66
N TRP A 316 22.65 -9.75 -26.73
CA TRP A 316 23.86 -8.91 -26.78
C TRP A 316 24.79 -9.24 -27.95
N ALA A 317 24.93 -10.52 -28.25
CA ALA A 317 25.70 -10.96 -29.42
C ALA A 317 25.08 -10.47 -30.75
N GLU A 318 23.76 -10.46 -30.86
CA GLU A 318 23.02 -9.90 -32.03
C GLU A 318 23.24 -8.39 -32.18
N HIS A 319 23.56 -7.70 -31.07
CA HIS A 319 23.89 -6.26 -31.05
C HIS A 319 25.41 -5.97 -31.08
N GLY A 320 26.22 -6.98 -31.45
CA GLY A 320 27.66 -6.80 -31.67
C GLY A 320 28.54 -7.00 -30.44
N MET A 321 27.99 -7.39 -29.28
CA MET A 321 28.78 -7.68 -28.10
C MET A 321 29.34 -9.11 -28.16
N THR A 322 30.65 -9.25 -28.38
CA THR A 322 31.32 -10.54 -28.52
C THR A 322 31.72 -11.19 -27.20
N ALA A 323 31.77 -10.42 -26.09
CA ALA A 323 32.16 -10.91 -24.78
C ALA A 323 31.12 -11.88 -24.20
N PRO A 324 31.48 -13.12 -23.82
CA PRO A 324 30.57 -14.12 -23.29
C PRO A 324 30.30 -13.86 -21.79
N LEU A 325 29.55 -12.82 -21.47
CA LEU A 325 29.23 -12.48 -20.06
C LEU A 325 28.53 -13.65 -19.38
N GLN A 326 29.03 -14.05 -18.23
CA GLN A 326 28.47 -15.09 -17.37
C GLN A 326 28.39 -14.60 -15.95
N ILE A 327 27.38 -15.05 -15.20
CA ILE A 327 27.25 -14.76 -13.79
C ILE A 327 27.72 -15.92 -12.95
N ARG A 328 28.31 -15.64 -11.83
CA ARG A 328 28.60 -16.59 -10.74
C ARG A 328 27.73 -16.25 -9.55
N MET A 329 27.35 -17.24 -8.77
CA MET A 329 26.35 -17.07 -7.71
C MET A 329 26.71 -17.87 -6.47
N GLY A 330 26.51 -17.25 -5.30
CA GLY A 330 26.72 -17.87 -3.99
C GLY A 330 25.48 -17.78 -3.11
N ILE A 331 25.09 -18.88 -2.47
CA ILE A 331 23.90 -18.91 -1.60
C ILE A 331 24.25 -19.56 -0.25
N ASN A 332 23.87 -18.89 0.83
CA ASN A 332 23.98 -19.44 2.17
C ASN A 332 22.70 -19.24 2.98
N THR A 333 22.45 -20.12 3.92
CA THR A 333 21.32 -20.01 4.87
C THR A 333 21.84 -19.97 6.30
N GLY A 334 21.52 -18.91 7.05
CA GLY A 334 21.98 -18.79 8.42
C GLY A 334 21.36 -17.65 9.19
N TYR A 335 21.75 -17.49 10.44
CA TYR A 335 21.26 -16.44 11.32
C TYR A 335 22.00 -15.13 11.09
N CYS A 336 21.26 -14.15 10.60
CA CYS A 336 21.71 -12.77 10.40
C CYS A 336 20.93 -11.79 11.27
N THR A 337 21.51 -10.62 11.49
CA THR A 337 20.79 -9.46 12.03
C THR A 337 20.24 -8.66 10.85
N VAL A 338 18.92 -8.52 10.76
CA VAL A 338 18.20 -7.77 9.72
C VAL A 338 17.50 -6.57 10.33
N GLY A 339 17.50 -5.45 9.65
CA GLY A 339 16.85 -4.23 10.10
C GLY A 339 17.46 -2.97 9.52
N ASN A 340 17.13 -1.83 10.14
CA ASN A 340 17.66 -0.53 9.77
C ASN A 340 18.99 -0.29 10.47
N PHE A 341 20.04 -0.07 9.70
CA PHE A 341 21.38 0.27 10.19
C PHE A 341 21.74 1.68 9.71
N GLY A 342 22.53 2.40 10.50
CA GLY A 342 23.02 3.73 10.14
C GLY A 342 22.70 4.77 11.20
N THR A 343 22.28 5.96 10.77
CA THR A 343 21.92 7.09 11.63
C THR A 343 20.46 7.47 11.45
N GLU A 344 19.90 8.31 12.33
CA GLU A 344 18.52 8.81 12.16
C GLU A 344 18.29 9.56 10.84
N SER A 345 19.34 10.18 10.29
CA SER A 345 19.28 10.92 9.02
C SER A 345 19.52 10.06 7.78
N ARG A 346 20.14 8.87 7.94
CA ARG A 346 20.44 7.94 6.84
C ARG A 346 20.43 6.52 7.35
N MET A 347 19.45 5.75 6.92
CA MET A 347 19.25 4.36 7.29
C MET A 347 19.25 3.49 6.04
N ASP A 348 19.95 2.36 6.13
CA ASP A 348 19.91 1.31 5.13
C ASP A 348 19.23 0.08 5.75
N TYR A 349 18.19 -0.42 5.10
CA TYR A 349 17.58 -1.68 5.48
C TYR A 349 18.36 -2.83 4.87
N THR A 350 19.14 -3.54 5.70
CA THR A 350 20.10 -4.54 5.23
C THR A 350 20.24 -5.69 6.23
N ILE A 351 21.05 -6.66 5.88
CA ILE A 351 21.44 -7.80 6.73
C ILE A 351 22.92 -7.78 7.04
N ILE A 352 23.28 -8.09 8.29
CA ILE A 352 24.66 -8.16 8.74
C ILE A 352 24.89 -9.48 9.48
N GLY A 353 26.05 -10.11 9.24
CA GLY A 353 26.46 -11.32 9.94
C GLY A 353 27.55 -12.10 9.19
N LYS A 354 28.17 -13.05 9.88
CA LYS A 354 29.18 -13.94 9.28
C LYS A 354 28.62 -14.79 8.13
N GLU A 355 27.32 -15.06 8.18
CA GLU A 355 26.62 -15.84 7.15
C GLU A 355 26.47 -15.07 5.84
N VAL A 356 26.44 -13.74 5.90
CA VAL A 356 26.46 -12.86 4.72
C VAL A 356 27.82 -12.97 4.03
N ASN A 357 28.90 -12.92 4.81
CA ASN A 357 30.26 -13.07 4.29
C ASN A 357 30.50 -14.45 3.67
N LEU A 358 29.87 -15.50 4.24
CA LEU A 358 29.96 -16.84 3.65
C LEU A 358 29.26 -16.88 2.27
N ALA A 359 28.08 -16.29 2.11
CA ALA A 359 27.40 -16.27 0.82
C ALA A 359 28.19 -15.50 -0.25
N SER A 360 28.78 -14.36 0.12
CA SER A 360 29.67 -13.60 -0.78
C SER A 360 30.93 -14.40 -1.13
N ARG A 361 31.52 -15.14 -0.20
CA ARG A 361 32.67 -15.97 -0.48
C ARG A 361 32.35 -17.14 -1.42
N LEU A 362 31.18 -17.77 -1.25
CA LEU A 362 30.70 -18.81 -2.16
C LEU A 362 30.52 -18.26 -3.59
N GLU A 363 30.03 -17.04 -3.72
CA GLU A 363 29.93 -16.36 -5.03
C GLU A 363 31.33 -16.20 -5.65
N THR A 364 32.31 -15.71 -4.89
CA THR A 364 33.69 -15.49 -5.37
C THR A 364 34.40 -16.78 -5.77
N GLU A 365 34.15 -17.90 -5.10
CA GLU A 365 34.70 -19.23 -5.38
C GLU A 365 33.98 -19.97 -6.52
N ALA A 366 32.82 -19.48 -6.96
CA ALA A 366 32.04 -20.08 -8.03
C ALA A 366 32.69 -19.83 -9.41
N ASP A 367 32.71 -20.84 -10.23
CA ASP A 367 33.11 -20.75 -11.65
C ASP A 367 32.04 -20.00 -12.48
N PRO A 368 32.39 -19.45 -13.65
CA PRO A 368 31.43 -18.80 -14.56
C PRO A 368 30.23 -19.70 -14.86
N GLY A 369 28.99 -19.24 -14.60
CA GLY A 369 27.77 -20.01 -14.77
C GLY A 369 27.41 -20.92 -13.58
N GLU A 370 28.25 -21.00 -12.57
CA GLU A 370 28.05 -21.86 -11.41
C GLU A 370 27.19 -21.21 -10.32
N ILE A 371 26.45 -22.03 -9.58
CA ILE A 371 25.71 -21.66 -8.38
C ILE A 371 26.25 -22.51 -7.24
N LEU A 372 27.01 -21.91 -6.32
CA LEU A 372 27.51 -22.55 -5.12
C LEU A 372 26.62 -22.31 -3.92
N ILE A 373 26.39 -23.36 -3.15
CA ILE A 373 25.57 -23.27 -1.92
C ILE A 373 26.29 -23.92 -0.74
N SER A 374 26.01 -23.40 0.46
CA SER A 374 26.49 -24.01 1.70
C SER A 374 25.76 -25.31 2.04
N HIS A 375 26.34 -26.10 2.95
CA HIS A 375 25.71 -27.31 3.50
C HIS A 375 24.33 -27.01 4.11
N GLU A 376 24.16 -25.89 4.83
CA GLU A 376 22.89 -25.49 5.41
C GLU A 376 21.80 -25.27 4.37
N THR A 377 22.15 -24.65 3.24
CA THR A 377 21.21 -24.46 2.13
C THR A 377 20.91 -25.82 1.45
N TYR A 378 21.96 -26.64 1.20
CA TYR A 378 21.81 -27.96 0.61
C TYR A 378 20.84 -28.85 1.41
N ALA A 379 21.00 -28.91 2.72
CA ALA A 379 20.17 -29.72 3.61
C ALA A 379 18.67 -29.40 3.49
N LEU A 380 18.33 -28.13 3.18
CA LEU A 380 16.95 -27.65 3.03
C LEU A 380 16.33 -28.01 1.67
N ILE A 381 17.12 -28.15 0.61
CA ILE A 381 16.62 -28.24 -0.77
C ILE A 381 16.90 -29.57 -1.47
N LYS A 382 17.74 -30.44 -0.91
CA LYS A 382 18.21 -31.72 -1.53
C LYS A 382 17.09 -32.61 -2.08
N ASP A 383 15.87 -32.53 -1.49
CA ASP A 383 14.71 -33.30 -1.94
C ASP A 383 14.17 -32.84 -3.31
N LYS A 384 14.43 -31.59 -3.71
CA LYS A 384 13.85 -30.94 -4.91
C LYS A 384 14.89 -30.55 -5.95
N ILE A 385 16.12 -30.28 -5.50
CA ILE A 385 17.22 -29.78 -6.31
C ILE A 385 18.34 -30.81 -6.31
N ILE A 386 18.98 -31.01 -7.48
CA ILE A 386 20.17 -31.82 -7.60
C ILE A 386 21.36 -30.94 -7.36
N CYS A 387 22.20 -31.39 -6.46
CA CYS A 387 23.45 -30.72 -6.10
C CYS A 387 24.61 -31.74 -6.14
N ARG A 388 25.77 -31.26 -6.52
CA ARG A 388 27.03 -32.02 -6.57
C ARG A 388 27.94 -31.47 -5.45
N GLN A 389 28.60 -32.33 -4.71
CA GLN A 389 29.61 -31.90 -3.76
C GLN A 389 30.84 -31.34 -4.51
N ARG A 390 31.22 -30.11 -4.21
CA ARG A 390 32.31 -29.37 -4.90
C ARG A 390 33.60 -29.33 -4.09
N GLY A 391 33.57 -29.82 -2.84
CA GLY A 391 34.68 -29.77 -1.91
C GLY A 391 34.36 -28.98 -0.65
N THR A 392 35.33 -28.27 -0.13
CA THR A 392 35.22 -27.43 1.09
C THR A 392 35.77 -26.04 0.81
N ALA A 393 35.11 -24.99 1.34
CA ALA A 393 35.62 -23.64 1.32
C ALA A 393 36.14 -23.23 2.71
N GLN A 394 37.33 -22.61 2.76
CA GLN A 394 37.85 -22.00 3.97
C GLN A 394 37.42 -20.53 4.04
N VAL A 395 36.62 -20.18 5.02
CA VAL A 395 36.05 -18.83 5.13
C VAL A 395 36.46 -18.17 6.45
N LYS A 396 36.93 -16.93 6.39
CA LYS A 396 37.31 -16.14 7.58
C LYS A 396 36.10 -16.02 8.51
N GLY A 397 36.28 -16.42 9.79
CA GLY A 397 35.23 -16.42 10.80
C GLY A 397 34.57 -17.79 11.05
N PHE A 398 34.96 -18.81 10.29
CA PHE A 398 34.60 -20.20 10.53
C PHE A 398 35.85 -20.99 10.90
N ARG A 399 35.77 -21.85 11.94
CA ARG A 399 36.91 -22.63 12.43
C ARG A 399 37.29 -23.75 11.47
N ASP A 400 36.27 -24.45 10.95
CA ASP A 400 36.44 -25.61 10.10
C ASP A 400 36.06 -25.31 8.65
N PRO A 401 36.66 -25.97 7.65
CA PRO A 401 36.28 -25.88 6.28
C PRO A 401 34.80 -26.28 6.09
N ILE A 402 34.04 -25.48 5.33
CA ILE A 402 32.60 -25.68 5.12
C ILE A 402 32.39 -26.48 3.85
N PRO A 403 31.61 -27.58 3.89
CA PRO A 403 31.26 -28.33 2.69
C PRO A 403 30.42 -27.45 1.73
N VAL A 404 30.81 -27.43 0.47
CA VAL A 404 30.19 -26.63 -0.59
C VAL A 404 29.60 -27.54 -1.65
N TYR A 405 28.43 -27.15 -2.14
CA TYR A 405 27.70 -27.90 -3.15
C TYR A 405 27.40 -27.01 -4.35
N GLN A 406 27.57 -27.57 -5.52
CA GLN A 406 27.16 -26.97 -6.81
C GLN A 406 25.70 -27.34 -7.10
N VAL A 407 24.88 -26.36 -7.43
CA VAL A 407 23.49 -26.58 -7.89
C VAL A 407 23.52 -26.95 -9.38
N VAL A 408 23.00 -28.12 -9.68
CA VAL A 408 22.89 -28.61 -11.05
C VAL A 408 21.57 -28.16 -11.68
N ASP A 409 20.44 -28.76 -11.30
CA ASP A 409 19.09 -28.39 -11.74
C ASP A 409 18.00 -29.01 -10.84
N TYR A 410 16.74 -28.86 -11.26
CA TYR A 410 15.60 -29.48 -10.56
C TYR A 410 15.64 -31.02 -10.73
N ARG A 411 15.36 -31.73 -9.64
CA ARG A 411 15.29 -33.20 -9.65
C ARG A 411 14.21 -33.75 -10.60
N ARG A 412 13.11 -33.02 -10.82
CA ARG A 412 12.02 -33.41 -11.74
C ARG A 412 12.33 -33.18 -13.22
N ASP A 413 13.30 -32.30 -13.53
CA ASP A 413 13.58 -31.89 -14.92
C ASP A 413 14.63 -32.79 -15.60
N LEU A 414 15.13 -33.79 -14.87
CA LEU A 414 16.15 -34.74 -15.38
C LEU A 414 15.72 -35.60 -16.57
N GLY A 415 14.44 -35.64 -16.92
CA GLY A 415 13.94 -36.34 -18.11
C GLY A 415 13.53 -35.41 -19.25
N ALA A 416 13.47 -34.09 -19.00
CA ALA A 416 12.94 -33.12 -19.97
C ALA A 416 14.01 -32.35 -20.75
N ASN A 417 15.27 -32.42 -20.31
CA ASN A 417 16.39 -31.72 -20.95
C ASN A 417 17.34 -32.73 -21.58
N PRO A 418 17.37 -32.88 -22.92
CA PRO A 418 18.22 -33.87 -23.61
C PRO A 418 19.72 -33.59 -23.44
N SER A 419 20.12 -32.45 -22.93
CA SER A 419 21.51 -32.05 -22.75
C SER A 419 22.15 -32.51 -21.43
N PHE A 420 21.37 -33.13 -20.53
CA PHE A 420 21.88 -33.47 -19.21
C PHE A 420 21.36 -34.83 -18.71
N ILE A 421 22.29 -35.73 -18.38
CA ILE A 421 22.01 -37.04 -17.78
C ILE A 421 22.71 -37.13 -16.46
N ASN A 422 21.97 -37.34 -15.38
CA ASN A 422 22.50 -37.66 -14.06
C ASN A 422 21.78 -38.88 -13.47
N TYR A 423 22.52 -39.88 -13.13
CA TYR A 423 22.03 -41.10 -12.48
C TYR A 423 22.96 -41.48 -11.34
N GLU A 424 22.43 -41.62 -10.12
CA GLU A 424 23.21 -41.97 -8.94
C GLU A 424 22.55 -43.13 -8.20
N SER A 425 23.33 -44.14 -7.93
CA SER A 425 22.98 -45.28 -7.07
C SER A 425 24.22 -45.71 -6.27
N GLU A 426 24.02 -46.54 -5.26
CA GLU A 426 25.11 -47.01 -4.40
C GLU A 426 26.22 -47.66 -5.27
N GLY A 427 27.39 -47.05 -5.23
CA GLY A 427 28.54 -47.50 -6.05
C GLY A 427 28.56 -47.08 -7.52
N PHE A 428 27.59 -46.26 -7.97
CA PHE A 428 27.54 -45.74 -9.35
C PHE A 428 27.03 -44.31 -9.43
N SER A 429 27.80 -43.47 -10.11
CA SER A 429 27.41 -42.06 -10.37
C SER A 429 27.72 -41.78 -11.85
N LEU A 430 26.73 -41.35 -12.60
CA LEU A 430 26.84 -40.94 -14.01
C LEU A 430 26.39 -39.47 -14.15
N TYR A 431 27.27 -38.63 -14.64
CA TYR A 431 27.02 -37.25 -14.97
C TYR A 431 27.48 -36.92 -16.39
N ILE A 432 26.57 -36.43 -17.22
CA ILE A 432 26.89 -36.01 -18.60
C ILE A 432 26.17 -34.70 -18.89
N GLU A 433 26.91 -33.67 -19.26
CA GLU A 433 26.40 -32.46 -19.90
C GLU A 433 26.71 -32.54 -21.41
N SER A 434 25.74 -33.01 -22.21
CA SER A 434 25.97 -33.26 -23.65
C SER A 434 26.31 -31.98 -24.43
N ASP A 435 25.88 -30.78 -23.91
CA ASP A 435 26.17 -29.49 -24.53
C ASP A 435 27.60 -29.00 -24.25
N GLN A 436 28.27 -29.53 -23.21
CA GLN A 436 29.67 -29.21 -22.87
C GLN A 436 30.67 -30.24 -23.42
N VAL A 437 30.18 -31.40 -23.87
CA VAL A 437 31.04 -32.38 -24.52
C VAL A 437 31.41 -31.87 -25.91
N ARG A 438 32.74 -31.70 -26.18
CA ARG A 438 33.25 -31.27 -27.47
C ARG A 438 32.82 -32.29 -28.52
N ASP A 439 32.50 -31.83 -29.73
CA ASP A 439 32.06 -32.71 -30.82
C ASP A 439 33.05 -33.84 -31.10
N GLU A 440 34.37 -33.57 -30.96
CA GLU A 440 35.47 -34.53 -31.11
C GLU A 440 35.50 -35.62 -30.01
N ASP A 441 34.93 -35.38 -28.85
CA ASP A 441 34.93 -36.30 -27.72
C ASP A 441 33.59 -37.05 -27.55
N ARG A 442 32.54 -36.67 -28.27
CA ARG A 442 31.20 -37.28 -28.16
C ARG A 442 31.21 -38.78 -28.44
N GLU A 443 31.89 -39.21 -29.52
CA GLU A 443 32.00 -40.61 -29.91
C GLU A 443 32.76 -41.43 -28.84
N LYS A 444 33.86 -40.89 -28.29
CA LYS A 444 34.65 -41.53 -27.24
C LYS A 444 33.86 -41.68 -25.93
N VAL A 445 33.06 -40.65 -25.56
CA VAL A 445 32.18 -40.71 -24.40
C VAL A 445 31.09 -41.75 -24.59
N ALA A 446 30.45 -41.80 -25.78
CA ALA A 446 29.43 -42.78 -26.07
C ALA A 446 29.97 -44.21 -26.02
N GLU A 447 31.15 -44.49 -26.67
CA GLU A 447 31.81 -45.79 -26.56
C GLU A 447 32.15 -46.21 -25.12
N SER A 448 32.63 -45.26 -24.30
CA SER A 448 32.96 -45.50 -22.88
C SER A 448 31.73 -45.89 -22.07
N LEU A 449 30.60 -45.25 -22.34
CA LEU A 449 29.31 -45.57 -21.71
C LEU A 449 28.80 -46.96 -22.11
N ILE A 450 28.92 -47.30 -23.38
CA ILE A 450 28.53 -48.62 -23.88
C ILE A 450 29.40 -49.73 -23.26
N LYS A 451 30.71 -49.49 -23.15
CA LYS A 451 31.65 -50.42 -22.47
C LYS A 451 31.34 -50.59 -21.01
N ALA A 452 31.04 -49.48 -20.28
CA ALA A 452 30.63 -49.52 -18.89
C ALA A 452 29.31 -50.28 -18.67
N ALA A 453 28.31 -50.06 -19.53
CA ALA A 453 27.04 -50.76 -19.47
C ALA A 453 27.20 -52.28 -19.77
N ALA A 454 28.05 -52.65 -20.73
CA ALA A 454 28.35 -54.06 -21.02
C ALA A 454 29.02 -54.74 -19.80
N LYS A 455 29.96 -54.06 -19.16
CA LYS A 455 30.66 -54.59 -17.98
C LYS A 455 29.71 -54.79 -16.77
N LEU A 456 28.80 -53.87 -16.55
CA LEU A 456 27.77 -53.99 -15.48
C LEU A 456 26.82 -55.15 -15.75
N ARG A 457 26.41 -55.37 -17.02
CA ARG A 457 25.58 -56.52 -17.42
C ARG A 457 26.29 -57.83 -17.26
N SER A 458 27.59 -57.92 -17.57
CA SER A 458 28.40 -59.15 -17.44
C SER A 458 28.62 -59.56 -15.97
N HIS A 459 28.70 -58.63 -15.03
CA HIS A 459 28.82 -58.94 -13.60
C HIS A 459 27.50 -59.37 -12.98
N GLY A 460 26.34 -58.94 -13.52
CA GLY A 460 25.02 -59.35 -13.05
C GLY A 460 24.63 -60.80 -13.42
N ILE A 461 25.27 -61.39 -14.42
CA ILE A 461 24.98 -62.75 -14.87
C ILE A 461 25.70 -63.84 -14.04
N THR A 462 26.75 -63.48 -13.30
CA THR A 462 27.53 -64.43 -12.47
C THR A 462 26.98 -64.61 -11.06
N ALA A 463 26.05 -63.79 -10.57
CA ALA A 463 25.49 -63.84 -9.23
C ALA A 463 24.27 -64.75 -9.05
N ASN A 464 23.76 -65.40 -10.11
CA ASN A 464 22.52 -66.20 -10.08
C ASN A 464 22.72 -67.68 -10.31
N LYS A 465 23.85 -68.28 -9.85
CA LYS A 465 24.05 -69.72 -9.75
C LYS A 465 24.33 -70.09 -8.28
N VAL A 466 23.32 -70.09 -7.42
CA VAL A 466 23.31 -70.85 -6.17
C VAL A 466 22.15 -71.85 -6.27
N LYS A 467 22.55 -73.16 -6.13
CA LYS A 467 21.76 -74.37 -6.24
C LYS A 467 20.54 -74.36 -5.29
N PRO A 468 19.47 -75.09 -5.60
CA PRO A 468 18.43 -75.44 -4.66
C PRO A 468 18.91 -76.54 -3.73
N THR A 469 18.76 -76.38 -2.44
CA THR A 469 18.76 -77.49 -1.41
C THR A 469 17.32 -77.72 -1.00
N ASP A 470 16.93 -78.98 -1.20
CA ASP A 470 15.70 -79.62 -0.70
C ASP A 470 15.68 -79.65 0.86
N GLY A 471 14.50 -79.63 1.42
CA GLY A 471 14.32 -80.09 2.81
C GLY A 471 13.24 -79.32 3.58
N GLU A 472 12.05 -79.84 3.51
CA GLU A 472 11.09 -80.21 4.56
C GLU A 472 10.57 -79.18 5.62
N ASP A 473 9.26 -79.13 5.60
CA ASP A 473 8.28 -79.18 6.71
C ASP A 473 8.26 -78.15 7.81
N GLY A 474 7.06 -77.64 8.03
CA GLY A 474 6.57 -77.41 9.36
C GLY A 474 5.92 -76.10 9.68
N ASN A 475 4.60 -76.10 9.38
CA ASN A 475 3.58 -75.66 10.36
C ASN A 475 3.47 -74.21 10.82
N SER A 476 2.37 -73.65 10.40
CA SER A 476 1.36 -72.96 11.28
C SER A 476 1.59 -71.56 11.82
N GLN A 477 0.66 -70.80 11.38
CA GLN A 477 -0.16 -69.80 12.07
C GLN A 477 0.19 -68.29 11.94
N PRO A 478 -0.83 -67.47 11.64
CA PRO A 478 -0.67 -66.05 11.37
C PRO A 478 -0.76 -65.23 12.67
N PRO A 479 -0.19 -64.03 12.69
CA PRO A 479 -0.31 -63.15 13.82
C PRO A 479 -1.58 -62.27 13.74
N ARG A 480 -2.18 -62.16 14.91
CA ARG A 480 -3.39 -61.44 15.27
C ARG A 480 -3.34 -59.96 15.04
N ARG A 481 -4.51 -59.43 14.69
CA ARG A 481 -4.88 -58.00 14.67
C ARG A 481 -4.98 -57.39 16.07
N HIS A 482 -4.73 -56.10 16.11
CA HIS A 482 -5.35 -55.04 16.93
C HIS A 482 -4.71 -54.65 18.27
N PRO A 483 -4.96 -53.40 18.77
CA PRO A 483 -6.12 -52.55 18.53
C PRO A 483 -5.87 -51.05 18.28
N LYS A 484 -6.95 -50.39 17.84
CA LYS A 484 -7.19 -48.92 17.85
C LYS A 484 -7.39 -48.39 19.27
N PHE A 485 -6.92 -47.17 19.52
CA PHE A 485 -7.50 -46.19 20.45
C PHE A 485 -7.25 -44.84 19.77
N GLY A 486 -8.11 -43.93 19.57
CA GLY A 486 -9.29 -43.46 20.35
C GLY A 486 -8.95 -42.08 20.88
N THR A 487 -9.50 -41.10 20.21
CA THR A 487 -9.90 -39.72 20.61
C THR A 487 -9.73 -39.39 22.11
N ASP A 488 -9.03 -38.30 22.40
CA ASP A 488 -9.58 -37.07 23.00
C ASP A 488 -8.71 -35.88 22.64
#